data_5a624125e0ab8ea0ac294a0c755d073b
#
_entry.id   5a624125e0ab8ea0ac294a0c755d073b
#
_cell.length_a   1.000
_cell.length_b   1.000
_cell.length_c   1.000
_cell.angle_alpha   90.00
_cell.angle_beta   90.00
_cell.angle_gamma   90.00
#
_symmetry.space_group_name_H-M   'P 1'
#
loop_
_entity.id
_entity.type
_entity.pdbx_description
1 polymer ?
#
loop_
_entity_poly.entity_id
_entity_poly.type
_entity_poly.pdbx_seq_one_letter_code
_entity_poly.pdbx_strand_id
1 'polypeptide(L)'
;MWTFERMKRVILILLGLLLAFFAFLAWYKATYSMDVVSERSSGPEDAAQRVLVATQGSTYKDLVTDHVIGHLTDQSIAVQVVDVTMLGSVDASPFDAVVILHTWENWEPQPDAQAFLNAHPDRTRFVVLATSGGGDEMIEGVDGISSASVMDEAQADADNLIARLDRVLARGRAPVSPSSR
;
A
#
# COMPACT_ATOMS: atom_id res chain seq x y z
N MET A 1 -22.16 -54.49 -0.51
CA MET A 1 -22.96 -53.65 0.42
C MET A 1 -22.04 -53.09 1.51
N TRP A 2 -21.82 -51.78 1.55
CA TRP A 2 -20.99 -51.15 2.60
C TRP A 2 -21.75 -51.24 3.90
N THR A 3 -21.09 -51.76 4.95
CA THR A 3 -21.73 -51.78 6.29
C THR A 3 -21.85 -50.36 6.82
N PHE A 4 -22.92 -50.04 7.52
CA PHE A 4 -23.24 -48.75 8.12
C PHE A 4 -22.06 -48.19 8.95
N GLU A 5 -21.30 -49.02 9.62
CA GLU A 5 -20.10 -48.65 10.38
C GLU A 5 -18.92 -48.19 9.50
N ARG A 6 -18.75 -48.78 8.32
CA ARG A 6 -17.73 -48.32 7.37
C ARG A 6 -18.07 -46.95 6.79
N MET A 7 -19.36 -46.72 6.53
CA MET A 7 -19.84 -45.42 6.03
C MET A 7 -19.65 -44.33 7.09
N LYS A 8 -19.97 -44.58 8.35
CA LYS A 8 -19.70 -43.65 9.47
C LYS A 8 -18.22 -43.30 9.56
N ARG A 9 -17.30 -44.26 9.49
CA ARG A 9 -15.85 -44.02 9.55
C ARG A 9 -15.39 -43.17 8.39
N VAL A 10 -15.88 -43.42 7.18
CA VAL A 10 -15.55 -42.60 6.01
C VAL A 10 -16.04 -41.14 6.17
N ILE A 11 -17.28 -40.96 6.66
CA ILE A 11 -17.83 -39.63 6.95
C ILE A 11 -16.99 -38.88 7.98
N LEU A 12 -16.60 -39.58 9.07
CA LEU A 12 -15.77 -38.95 10.12
C LEU A 12 -14.38 -38.60 9.62
N ILE A 13 -13.76 -39.39 8.72
CA ILE A 13 -12.48 -39.10 8.11
C ILE A 13 -12.62 -37.88 7.20
N LEU A 14 -13.65 -37.82 6.35
CA LEU A 14 -13.90 -36.69 5.45
C LEU A 14 -14.15 -35.40 6.24
N LEU A 15 -14.92 -35.49 7.31
CA LEU A 15 -15.16 -34.34 8.20
C LEU A 15 -13.85 -33.85 8.87
N GLY A 16 -13.01 -34.77 9.33
CA GLY A 16 -11.69 -34.47 9.89
C GLY A 16 -10.77 -33.79 8.86
N LEU A 17 -10.72 -34.28 7.61
CA LEU A 17 -9.96 -33.65 6.54
C LEU A 17 -10.49 -32.25 6.19
N LEU A 18 -11.81 -32.09 6.17
CA LEU A 18 -12.45 -30.81 5.90
C LEU A 18 -12.10 -29.78 6.99
N LEU A 19 -12.17 -30.19 8.27
CA LEU A 19 -11.78 -29.34 9.40
C LEU A 19 -10.29 -28.98 9.34
N ALA A 20 -9.42 -29.94 9.04
CA ALA A 20 -7.99 -29.68 8.88
C ALA A 20 -7.71 -28.71 7.73
N PHE A 21 -8.44 -28.82 6.62
CA PHE A 21 -8.34 -27.90 5.48
C PHE A 21 -8.76 -26.47 5.88
N PHE A 22 -9.88 -26.28 6.57
CA PHE A 22 -10.30 -24.97 7.04
C PHE A 22 -9.35 -24.38 8.10
N ALA A 23 -8.82 -25.22 8.99
CA ALA A 23 -7.81 -24.79 9.96
C ALA A 23 -6.53 -24.35 9.24
N PHE A 24 -6.10 -25.06 8.21
CA PHE A 24 -4.97 -24.66 7.37
C PHE A 24 -5.24 -23.33 6.64
N LEU A 25 -6.43 -23.15 6.05
CA LEU A 25 -6.79 -21.88 5.41
C LEU A 25 -6.79 -20.70 6.39
N ALA A 26 -7.33 -20.91 7.60
CA ALA A 26 -7.34 -19.89 8.64
C ALA A 26 -5.91 -19.54 9.10
N TRP A 27 -5.07 -20.56 9.32
CA TRP A 27 -3.66 -20.35 9.64
C TRP A 27 -2.91 -19.65 8.50
N TYR A 28 -3.10 -20.09 7.26
CA TYR A 28 -2.49 -19.48 6.08
C TYR A 28 -2.87 -17.99 5.97
N LYS A 29 -4.17 -17.68 6.09
CA LYS A 29 -4.66 -16.30 6.09
C LYS A 29 -4.03 -15.48 7.22
N ALA A 30 -3.98 -16.00 8.45
CA ALA A 30 -3.40 -15.29 9.59
C ALA A 30 -1.88 -15.05 9.45
N THR A 31 -1.18 -15.96 8.76
CA THR A 31 0.29 -15.88 8.62
C THR A 31 0.73 -15.00 7.44
N TYR A 32 -0.09 -14.93 6.39
CA TYR A 32 0.28 -14.26 5.12
C TYR A 32 -0.57 -13.03 4.80
N SER A 33 -1.56 -12.65 5.62
CA SER A 33 -2.21 -11.36 5.45
C SER A 33 -1.29 -10.23 5.89
N MET A 34 -1.32 -9.12 5.16
CA MET A 34 -0.61 -7.91 5.54
C MET A 34 -1.14 -7.37 6.87
N ASP A 35 -0.24 -6.86 7.71
CA ASP A 35 -0.63 -6.21 8.96
C ASP A 35 -1.33 -4.88 8.69
N VAL A 36 -2.28 -4.52 9.55
CA VAL A 36 -2.95 -3.22 9.51
C VAL A 36 -2.05 -2.17 10.14
N VAL A 37 -1.82 -1.08 9.41
CA VAL A 37 -0.97 0.01 9.86
C VAL A 37 -1.75 0.96 10.77
N SER A 38 -1.18 1.29 11.92
CA SER A 38 -1.74 2.31 12.80
C SER A 38 -1.54 3.72 12.23
N GLU A 39 -2.58 4.54 12.27
CA GLU A 39 -2.50 5.94 11.87
C GLU A 39 -1.46 6.68 12.71
N ARG A 40 -0.61 7.47 12.05
CA ARG A 40 0.41 8.31 12.68
C ARG A 40 0.66 9.57 11.87
N SER A 41 1.06 10.64 12.55
CA SER A 41 1.46 11.90 11.93
C SER A 41 2.87 12.27 12.34
N SER A 42 3.60 12.94 11.45
CA SER A 42 4.98 13.40 11.67
C SER A 42 5.18 14.73 10.98
N GLY A 43 6.19 15.51 11.44
CA GLY A 43 6.48 16.84 10.93
C GLY A 43 5.68 17.96 11.60
N PRO A 44 5.91 19.23 11.21
CA PRO A 44 5.25 20.39 11.82
C PRO A 44 3.75 20.44 11.51
N GLU A 45 2.93 20.84 12.48
CA GLU A 45 1.48 21.02 12.28
C GLU A 45 1.14 22.16 11.28
N ASP A 46 1.98 23.20 11.27
CA ASP A 46 1.88 24.38 10.41
C ASP A 46 2.69 24.25 9.10
N ALA A 47 3.08 23.03 8.72
CA ALA A 47 3.83 22.78 7.50
C ALA A 47 3.14 23.36 6.26
N ALA A 48 3.95 24.01 5.40
CA ALA A 48 3.46 24.57 4.15
C ALA A 48 3.05 23.49 3.12
N GLN A 49 3.55 22.28 3.26
CA GLN A 49 3.19 21.12 2.44
C GLN A 49 2.85 19.92 3.31
N ARG A 50 1.92 19.12 2.81
CA ARG A 50 1.43 17.93 3.49
C ARG A 50 1.42 16.75 2.54
N VAL A 51 1.85 15.58 3.02
CA VAL A 51 1.86 14.32 2.26
C VAL A 51 1.05 13.27 3.01
N LEU A 52 0.17 12.59 2.30
CA LEU A 52 -0.48 11.38 2.77
C LEU A 52 0.33 10.18 2.33
N VAL A 53 0.61 9.26 3.24
CA VAL A 53 1.20 7.94 2.95
C VAL A 53 0.20 6.88 3.34
N ALA A 54 -0.36 6.18 2.37
CA ALA A 54 -1.23 5.04 2.59
C ALA A 54 -0.45 3.75 2.35
N THR A 55 -0.32 2.89 3.36
CA THR A 55 0.53 1.70 3.27
C THR A 55 -0.12 0.47 3.89
N GLN A 56 0.32 -0.71 3.48
CA GLN A 56 0.05 -1.98 4.16
C GLN A 56 1.25 -2.34 5.04
N GLY A 57 1.00 -2.96 6.21
CA GLY A 57 2.05 -3.36 7.14
C GLY A 57 2.85 -4.55 6.62
N SER A 58 4.16 -4.35 6.45
CA SER A 58 5.17 -5.40 6.28
C SER A 58 6.54 -4.80 6.58
N THR A 59 7.48 -5.62 7.04
CA THR A 59 8.84 -5.15 7.36
C THR A 59 9.48 -4.36 6.22
N TYR A 60 9.30 -4.79 4.98
CA TYR A 60 9.80 -4.08 3.80
C TYR A 60 9.14 -2.70 3.62
N LYS A 61 7.78 -2.64 3.65
CA LYS A 61 7.04 -1.39 3.48
C LYS A 61 7.26 -0.43 4.64
N ASP A 62 7.44 -0.96 5.86
CA ASP A 62 7.77 -0.15 7.04
C ASP A 62 9.11 0.55 6.86
N LEU A 63 10.16 -0.16 6.39
CA LEU A 63 11.44 0.46 6.07
C LEU A 63 11.34 1.54 5.00
N VAL A 64 10.66 1.26 3.89
CA VAL A 64 10.46 2.25 2.83
C VAL A 64 9.68 3.46 3.36
N THR A 65 8.60 3.22 4.11
CA THR A 65 7.77 4.28 4.69
C THR A 65 8.55 5.16 5.65
N ASP A 66 9.37 4.56 6.53
CA ASP A 66 10.17 5.30 7.50
C ASP A 66 11.25 6.17 6.82
N HIS A 67 11.85 5.69 5.71
CA HIS A 67 12.76 6.49 4.89
C HIS A 67 12.04 7.69 4.25
N VAL A 68 10.85 7.47 3.68
CA VAL A 68 10.02 8.54 3.10
C VAL A 68 9.67 9.58 4.18
N ILE A 69 9.23 9.14 5.35
CA ILE A 69 8.89 10.04 6.48
C ILE A 69 10.12 10.85 6.89
N GLY A 70 11.27 10.21 7.09
CA GLY A 70 12.51 10.88 7.46
C GLY A 70 12.86 11.99 6.46
N HIS A 71 12.91 11.67 5.17
CA HIS A 71 13.19 12.62 4.11
C HIS A 71 12.24 13.83 4.08
N LEU A 72 10.93 13.58 4.24
CA LEU A 72 9.92 14.66 4.23
C LEU A 72 10.00 15.53 5.48
N THR A 73 10.19 14.94 6.65
CA THR A 73 10.28 15.69 7.93
C THR A 73 11.54 16.54 7.99
N ASP A 74 12.66 16.07 7.43
CA ASP A 74 13.90 16.86 7.28
C ASP A 74 13.68 18.11 6.42
N GLN A 75 12.71 18.07 5.50
CA GLN A 75 12.28 19.23 4.70
C GLN A 75 11.14 20.05 5.32
N SER A 76 10.76 19.79 6.59
CA SER A 76 9.65 20.43 7.29
C SER A 76 8.29 20.22 6.60
N ILE A 77 8.09 19.07 5.95
CA ILE A 77 6.83 18.66 5.33
C ILE A 77 6.06 17.80 6.34
N ALA A 78 4.77 18.07 6.52
CA ALA A 78 3.92 17.25 7.37
C ALA A 78 3.52 15.96 6.65
N VAL A 79 3.57 14.85 7.38
CA VAL A 79 3.22 13.52 6.85
C VAL A 79 2.12 12.91 7.71
N GLN A 80 1.07 12.42 7.07
CA GLN A 80 0.07 11.56 7.69
C GLN A 80 0.17 10.16 7.09
N VAL A 81 0.32 9.16 7.95
CA VAL A 81 0.35 7.74 7.54
C VAL A 81 -0.97 7.09 7.93
N VAL A 82 -1.56 6.36 7.00
CA VAL A 82 -2.80 5.59 7.21
C VAL A 82 -2.65 4.19 6.62
N ASP A 83 -3.48 3.27 7.08
CA ASP A 83 -3.61 1.98 6.41
C ASP A 83 -4.26 2.17 5.02
N VAL A 84 -3.82 1.39 4.04
CA VAL A 84 -4.34 1.47 2.66
C VAL A 84 -5.86 1.27 2.59
N THR A 85 -6.44 0.48 3.50
CA THR A 85 -7.89 0.25 3.58
C THR A 85 -8.68 1.50 3.99
N MET A 86 -8.01 2.50 4.55
CA MET A 86 -8.63 3.77 4.93
C MET A 86 -8.78 4.74 3.76
N LEU A 87 -8.16 4.48 2.60
CA LEU A 87 -8.19 5.38 1.44
C LEU A 87 -9.60 5.78 1.00
N GLY A 88 -10.58 4.88 1.12
CA GLY A 88 -11.97 5.17 0.78
C GLY A 88 -12.67 6.21 1.69
N SER A 89 -12.11 6.47 2.88
CA SER A 89 -12.64 7.42 3.87
C SER A 89 -11.79 8.68 4.02
N VAL A 90 -10.61 8.73 3.42
CA VAL A 90 -9.68 9.86 3.52
C VAL A 90 -10.02 10.93 2.47
N ASP A 91 -10.16 12.18 2.92
CA ASP A 91 -10.15 13.33 2.01
C ASP A 91 -8.69 13.61 1.59
N ALA A 92 -8.40 13.40 0.30
CA ALA A 92 -7.08 13.67 -0.26
C ALA A 92 -6.84 15.15 -0.61
N SER A 93 -7.87 16.02 -0.51
CA SER A 93 -7.78 17.41 -0.94
C SER A 93 -6.76 18.27 -0.15
N PRO A 94 -6.54 18.07 1.17
CA PRO A 94 -5.58 18.85 1.93
C PRO A 94 -4.10 18.44 1.73
N PHE A 95 -3.82 17.41 0.92
CA PHE A 95 -2.46 16.92 0.70
C PHE A 95 -1.92 17.34 -0.66
N ASP A 96 -0.68 17.82 -0.69
CA ASP A 96 0.05 18.20 -1.91
C ASP A 96 0.49 16.97 -2.71
N ALA A 97 0.73 15.85 -2.03
CA ALA A 97 1.01 14.56 -2.65
C ALA A 97 0.42 13.39 -1.84
N VAL A 98 0.16 12.29 -2.52
CA VAL A 98 -0.27 11.02 -1.91
C VAL A 98 0.67 9.92 -2.39
N VAL A 99 1.24 9.20 -1.43
CA VAL A 99 2.07 8.02 -1.66
C VAL A 99 1.26 6.79 -1.27
N ILE A 100 1.18 5.80 -2.15
CA ILE A 100 0.45 4.55 -1.89
C ILE A 100 1.42 3.38 -2.01
N LEU A 101 1.62 2.64 -0.92
CA LEU A 101 2.41 1.42 -0.88
C LEU A 101 1.46 0.22 -0.72
N HIS A 102 1.31 -0.58 -1.76
CA HIS A 102 0.37 -1.71 -1.73
C HIS A 102 0.99 -3.00 -2.28
N THR A 103 0.37 -4.13 -1.99
CA THR A 103 0.74 -5.43 -2.54
C THR A 103 -0.22 -5.79 -3.69
N TRP A 104 0.35 -6.39 -4.72
CA TRP A 104 -0.39 -7.04 -5.79
C TRP A 104 -0.71 -8.47 -5.37
N GLU A 105 -1.99 -8.78 -5.22
CA GLU A 105 -2.44 -10.08 -4.73
C GLU A 105 -3.40 -10.72 -5.73
N ASN A 106 -3.27 -12.02 -5.95
CA ASN A 106 -4.14 -12.76 -6.88
C ASN A 106 -4.21 -12.14 -8.29
N TRP A 107 -3.08 -11.61 -8.78
CA TRP A 107 -2.96 -10.90 -10.08
C TRP A 107 -3.78 -9.60 -10.18
N GLU A 108 -4.14 -9.03 -9.06
CA GLU A 108 -4.87 -7.76 -8.97
C GLU A 108 -4.22 -6.82 -7.96
N PRO A 109 -4.30 -5.48 -8.18
CA PRO A 109 -3.86 -4.52 -7.18
C PRO A 109 -4.75 -4.56 -5.95
N GLN A 110 -4.24 -4.07 -4.83
CA GLN A 110 -5.03 -3.95 -3.61
C GLN A 110 -6.33 -3.15 -3.90
N PRO A 111 -7.53 -3.68 -3.53
CA PRO A 111 -8.80 -3.14 -3.99
C PRO A 111 -9.06 -1.68 -3.60
N ASP A 112 -8.69 -1.27 -2.36
CA ASP A 112 -8.92 0.11 -1.89
C ASP A 112 -7.97 1.09 -2.59
N ALA A 113 -6.71 0.70 -2.87
CA ALA A 113 -5.79 1.49 -3.68
C ALA A 113 -6.31 1.68 -5.10
N GLN A 114 -6.80 0.61 -5.74
CA GLN A 114 -7.38 0.67 -7.08
C GLN A 114 -8.64 1.53 -7.11
N ALA A 115 -9.55 1.37 -6.14
CA ALA A 115 -10.78 2.14 -6.04
C ALA A 115 -10.49 3.64 -5.84
N PHE A 116 -9.52 3.96 -4.96
CA PHE A 116 -9.08 5.33 -4.73
C PHE A 116 -8.53 5.99 -5.99
N LEU A 117 -7.63 5.31 -6.71
CA LEU A 117 -7.07 5.82 -7.96
C LEU A 117 -8.13 5.97 -9.07
N ASN A 118 -9.13 5.09 -9.11
CA ASN A 118 -10.25 5.21 -10.05
C ASN A 118 -11.16 6.40 -9.74
N ALA A 119 -11.33 6.74 -8.47
CA ALA A 119 -12.10 7.89 -8.03
C ALA A 119 -11.38 9.23 -8.29
N HIS A 120 -10.05 9.20 -8.53
CA HIS A 120 -9.21 10.37 -8.76
C HIS A 120 -8.54 10.30 -10.14
N PRO A 121 -9.22 10.73 -11.22
CA PRO A 121 -8.68 10.67 -12.58
C PRO A 121 -7.44 11.55 -12.79
N ASP A 122 -7.33 12.67 -12.07
CA ASP A 122 -6.08 13.44 -12.00
C ASP A 122 -5.12 12.79 -11.01
N ARG A 123 -4.13 12.09 -11.56
CA ARG A 123 -3.13 11.31 -10.82
C ARG A 123 -1.78 12.02 -10.72
N THR A 124 -1.69 13.29 -11.10
CA THR A 124 -0.41 14.03 -11.19
C THR A 124 0.29 14.22 -9.85
N ARG A 125 -0.44 14.11 -8.74
CA ARG A 125 0.07 14.20 -7.36
C ARG A 125 0.19 12.87 -6.63
N PHE A 126 -0.01 11.75 -7.34
CA PHE A 126 0.07 10.42 -6.74
C PHE A 126 1.34 9.71 -7.16
N VAL A 127 1.96 9.01 -6.20
CA VAL A 127 3.13 8.14 -6.43
C VAL A 127 2.85 6.79 -5.80
N VAL A 128 3.06 5.71 -6.54
CA VAL A 128 2.72 4.36 -6.08
C VAL A 128 3.97 3.48 -6.00
N LEU A 129 4.11 2.73 -4.91
CA LEU A 129 4.96 1.56 -4.82
C LEU A 129 4.07 0.32 -4.82
N ALA A 130 4.09 -0.42 -5.91
CA ALA A 130 3.43 -1.72 -6.01
C ALA A 130 4.43 -2.83 -5.70
N THR A 131 4.09 -3.74 -4.79
CA THR A 131 4.91 -4.92 -4.54
C THR A 131 4.20 -6.17 -5.04
N SER A 132 4.94 -7.05 -5.72
CA SER A 132 4.44 -8.33 -6.23
C SER A 132 5.51 -9.41 -6.12
N GLY A 133 5.15 -10.67 -6.35
CA GLY A 133 6.11 -11.76 -6.34
C GLY A 133 7.19 -11.66 -7.43
N GLY A 134 6.88 -11.04 -8.57
CA GLY A 134 7.80 -10.80 -9.69
C GLY A 134 8.47 -9.42 -9.64
N GLY A 135 7.89 -8.48 -8.91
CA GLY A 135 8.39 -7.10 -8.86
C GLY A 135 8.17 -6.28 -10.14
N ASP A 136 7.20 -6.66 -10.97
CA ASP A 136 6.94 -6.07 -12.29
C ASP A 136 5.51 -5.55 -12.49
N GLU A 137 4.65 -5.73 -11.48
CA GLU A 137 3.26 -5.32 -11.55
C GLU A 137 3.07 -3.85 -11.18
N MET A 138 2.30 -3.11 -11.99
CA MET A 138 2.04 -1.68 -11.79
C MET A 138 0.59 -1.32 -12.12
N ILE A 139 0.03 -0.35 -11.40
CA ILE A 139 -1.25 0.26 -11.79
C ILE A 139 -1.01 1.23 -12.94
N GLU A 140 -1.75 1.07 -14.04
CA GLU A 140 -1.60 1.92 -15.22
C GLU A 140 -1.99 3.38 -14.95
N GLY A 141 -1.26 4.30 -15.58
CA GLY A 141 -1.57 5.72 -15.57
C GLY A 141 -1.27 6.45 -14.26
N VAL A 142 -0.44 5.88 -13.39
CA VAL A 142 0.08 6.54 -12.19
C VAL A 142 1.61 6.47 -12.18
N ASP A 143 2.28 7.51 -11.67
CA ASP A 143 3.73 7.50 -11.48
C ASP A 143 4.09 6.58 -10.30
N GLY A 144 5.14 5.80 -10.42
CA GLY A 144 5.52 4.89 -9.34
C GLY A 144 6.65 3.94 -9.71
N ILE A 145 6.84 2.96 -8.84
CA ILE A 145 7.79 1.86 -9.00
C ILE A 145 7.13 0.53 -8.65
N SER A 146 7.67 -0.54 -9.17
CA SER A 146 7.36 -1.92 -8.78
C SER A 146 8.56 -2.55 -8.09
N SER A 147 8.32 -3.46 -7.15
CA SER A 147 9.38 -4.15 -6.40
C SER A 147 8.93 -5.57 -6.00
N ALA A 148 9.89 -6.49 -5.90
CA ALA A 148 9.69 -7.83 -5.35
C ALA A 148 9.79 -7.89 -3.82
N SER A 149 9.81 -6.74 -3.13
CA SER A 149 9.97 -6.63 -1.66
C SER A 149 11.25 -7.26 -1.12
N VAL A 150 12.34 -7.16 -1.88
CA VAL A 150 13.66 -7.65 -1.44
C VAL A 150 14.23 -6.67 -0.42
N MET A 151 14.54 -7.17 0.79
CA MET A 151 14.98 -6.32 1.91
C MET A 151 16.24 -5.51 1.59
N ASP A 152 17.21 -6.11 0.88
CA ASP A 152 18.46 -5.44 0.49
C ASP A 152 18.25 -4.31 -0.53
N GLU A 153 17.10 -4.29 -1.21
CA GLU A 153 16.71 -3.27 -2.20
C GLU A 153 15.84 -2.16 -1.59
N ALA A 154 15.32 -2.34 -0.37
CA ALA A 154 14.36 -1.43 0.26
C ALA A 154 14.84 0.03 0.30
N GLN A 155 16.15 0.27 0.56
CA GLN A 155 16.74 1.61 0.53
C GLN A 155 16.72 2.20 -0.88
N ALA A 156 17.11 1.44 -1.90
CA ALA A 156 17.13 1.92 -3.29
C ALA A 156 15.71 2.19 -3.81
N ASP A 157 14.74 1.37 -3.41
CA ASP A 157 13.33 1.57 -3.74
C ASP A 157 12.77 2.82 -3.04
N ALA A 158 13.13 3.05 -1.77
CA ALA A 158 12.78 4.27 -1.07
C ALA A 158 13.35 5.52 -1.75
N ASP A 159 14.63 5.50 -2.14
CA ASP A 159 15.28 6.63 -2.84
C ASP A 159 14.61 6.91 -4.20
N ASN A 160 14.23 5.86 -4.94
CA ASN A 160 13.49 5.99 -6.19
C ASN A 160 12.10 6.59 -5.98
N LEU A 161 11.39 6.16 -4.94
CA LEU A 161 10.07 6.67 -4.58
C LEU A 161 10.15 8.14 -4.17
N ILE A 162 11.13 8.50 -3.32
CA ILE A 162 11.42 9.86 -2.88
C ILE A 162 11.72 10.78 -4.07
N ALA A 163 12.56 10.34 -5.00
CA ALA A 163 12.88 11.15 -6.18
C ALA A 163 11.63 11.47 -7.05
N ARG A 164 10.64 10.59 -7.09
CA ARG A 164 9.37 10.84 -7.77
C ARG A 164 8.49 11.79 -6.96
N LEU A 165 8.40 11.59 -5.66
CA LEU A 165 7.65 12.43 -4.74
C LEU A 165 8.16 13.87 -4.73
N ASP A 166 9.48 14.08 -4.72
CA ASP A 166 10.10 15.40 -4.80
C ASP A 166 9.70 16.14 -6.09
N ARG A 167 9.61 15.44 -7.23
CA ARG A 167 9.13 16.03 -8.48
C ARG A 167 7.67 16.46 -8.41
N VAL A 168 6.82 15.69 -7.71
CA VAL A 168 5.41 16.04 -7.49
C VAL A 168 5.33 17.30 -6.63
N LEU A 169 6.02 17.32 -5.49
CA LEU A 169 6.01 18.45 -4.54
C LEU A 169 6.60 19.73 -5.14
N ALA A 170 7.62 19.62 -5.98
CA ALA A 170 8.20 20.76 -6.68
C ALA A 170 7.23 21.40 -7.68
N ARG A 171 6.36 20.63 -8.35
CA ARG A 171 5.33 21.16 -9.25
C ARG A 171 4.28 21.96 -8.48
N GLY A 172 3.89 21.51 -7.28
CA GLY A 172 2.94 22.23 -6.43
C GLY A 172 3.48 23.57 -5.89
N ARG A 173 4.81 23.73 -5.82
CA ARG A 173 5.48 24.98 -5.41
C ARG A 173 5.61 26.00 -6.55
N ALA A 174 5.48 25.59 -7.80
CA ALA A 174 5.64 26.52 -8.93
C ALA A 174 4.52 27.57 -8.89
N PRO A 175 4.82 28.89 -8.94
CA PRO A 175 3.79 29.91 -8.98
C PRO A 175 2.96 29.72 -10.26
N VAL A 176 1.64 29.75 -10.12
CA VAL A 176 0.72 29.75 -11.28
C VAL A 176 1.08 30.95 -12.11
N SER A 177 1.69 30.73 -13.29
CA SER A 177 1.97 31.81 -14.23
C SER A 177 0.65 32.48 -14.59
N PRO A 178 0.51 33.81 -14.43
CA PRO A 178 -0.70 34.48 -14.83
C PRO A 178 -0.90 34.27 -16.33
N SER A 179 -2.03 33.62 -16.71
CA SER A 179 -2.37 33.44 -18.11
C SER A 179 -2.42 34.83 -18.77
N SER A 180 -1.53 35.05 -19.72
CA SER A 180 -1.58 36.23 -20.60
C SER A 180 -2.93 36.24 -21.33
N ARG A 181 -3.75 37.21 -20.99
CA ARG A 181 -4.95 37.57 -21.76
C ARG A 181 -4.58 38.23 -23.07
#